data_5cfd2b02ac33c5a24b0d51df8d478d5c
#
_entry.id   5cfd2b02ac33c5a24b0d51df8d478d5c
#
_cell.length_a   1.000
_cell.length_b   1.000
_cell.length_c   1.000
_cell.angle_alpha   90.00
_cell.angle_beta   90.00
_cell.angle_gamma   90.00
#
_symmetry.space_group_name_H-M   'P 1'
#
loop_
_entity.id
_entity.type
_entity.pdbx_description
1 polymer ?
#
loop_
_entity_poly.entity_id
_entity_poly.type
_entity_poly.pdbx_seq_one_letter_code
_entity_poly.pdbx_strand_id
1 'polypeptide(L)'
;NVGIILWAGYHAFERDMENVCRHYAEMGVKGFKVDFMDRDDQEMTAFNYRAAEMCAKYKLILDLHGTHKPAGLNRTYPNVLNFEGVNGLEQMKWSSPSVDQVKYDVMIPFIRQVSGPMDYTQGAMRNASKGNYYPCYSEPMSQGTRCRQLALYVVFESPFNMLCDTPSNYMREPESTALI
;
A
#
# COMPACT_ATOMS: atom_id res chain seq x y z
N ASN A 1 9.26 16.31 -13.03
CA ASN A 1 9.51 16.33 -11.59
C ASN A 1 8.70 15.19 -10.95
N VAL A 2 9.31 14.42 -10.08
CA VAL A 2 8.69 13.35 -9.30
C VAL A 2 8.43 13.88 -7.90
N GLY A 3 7.21 13.70 -7.38
CA GLY A 3 6.87 14.05 -6.01
C GLY A 3 7.42 13.02 -5.01
N ILE A 4 7.74 13.46 -3.81
CA ILE A 4 8.22 12.59 -2.73
C ILE A 4 7.08 12.41 -1.72
N ILE A 5 6.83 11.16 -1.32
CA ILE A 5 5.95 10.78 -0.22
C ILE A 5 6.83 10.09 0.82
N LEU A 6 6.66 10.45 2.09
CA LEU A 6 7.44 9.90 3.19
C LEU A 6 6.64 8.85 3.94
N TRP A 7 7.31 7.78 4.34
CA TRP A 7 6.77 6.80 5.28
C TRP A 7 7.01 7.26 6.72
N ALA A 8 6.00 7.07 7.57
CA ALA A 8 6.09 7.36 9.00
C ALA A 8 5.26 6.34 9.81
N GLY A 9 5.81 5.85 10.92
CA GLY A 9 5.01 5.14 11.91
C GLY A 9 4.05 6.10 12.61
N TYR A 10 2.81 5.64 12.89
CA TYR A 10 1.76 6.52 13.40
C TYR A 10 2.11 7.21 14.73
N HIS A 11 2.79 6.53 15.64
CA HIS A 11 3.20 7.14 16.91
C HIS A 11 4.11 8.36 16.74
N ALA A 12 5.06 8.27 15.79
CA ALA A 12 5.94 9.39 15.48
C ALA A 12 5.18 10.53 14.80
N PHE A 13 4.26 10.18 13.89
CA PHE A 13 3.42 11.14 13.18
C PHE A 13 2.44 11.84 14.10
N GLU A 14 1.76 11.12 14.99
CA GLU A 14 0.76 11.68 15.92
C GLU A 14 1.36 12.64 16.93
N ARG A 15 2.57 12.36 17.41
CA ARG A 15 3.23 13.11 18.49
C ARG A 15 3.34 14.61 18.21
N ASP A 16 3.54 15.00 16.96
CA ASP A 16 3.68 16.41 16.55
C ASP A 16 3.16 16.62 15.11
N MET A 17 1.96 16.12 14.88
CA MET A 17 1.36 16.00 13.55
C MET A 17 1.35 17.33 12.77
N GLU A 18 1.00 18.43 13.42
CA GLU A 18 0.90 19.73 12.75
C GLU A 18 2.28 20.23 12.28
N ASN A 19 3.29 20.19 13.15
CA ASN A 19 4.64 20.60 12.78
C ASN A 19 5.26 19.67 11.73
N VAL A 20 5.02 18.36 11.82
CA VAL A 20 5.44 17.38 10.81
C VAL A 20 4.84 17.73 9.45
N CYS A 21 3.52 17.91 9.37
CA CYS A 21 2.85 18.22 8.10
C CYS A 21 3.33 19.56 7.53
N ARG A 22 3.40 20.60 8.36
CA ARG A 22 3.87 21.93 7.94
C ARG A 22 5.31 21.89 7.43
N HIS A 23 6.23 21.35 8.22
CA HIS A 23 7.66 21.32 7.91
C HIS A 23 7.95 20.60 6.59
N TYR A 24 7.40 19.39 6.43
CA TYR A 24 7.67 18.62 5.22
C TYR A 24 6.93 19.17 3.98
N ALA A 25 5.76 19.80 4.16
CA ALA A 25 5.10 20.51 3.06
C ALA A 25 5.94 21.70 2.56
N GLU A 26 6.54 22.48 3.48
CA GLU A 26 7.47 23.59 3.16
C GLU A 26 8.71 23.08 2.40
N MET A 27 9.18 21.86 2.69
CA MET A 27 10.26 21.20 1.97
C MET A 27 9.85 20.67 0.58
N GLY A 28 8.55 20.72 0.24
CA GLY A 28 8.03 20.26 -1.06
C GLY A 28 7.60 18.79 -1.10
N VAL A 29 7.57 18.09 0.04
CA VAL A 29 7.00 16.75 0.18
C VAL A 29 5.52 16.78 -0.21
N LYS A 30 5.03 15.72 -0.84
CA LYS A 30 3.66 15.63 -1.39
C LYS A 30 2.70 14.84 -0.51
N GLY A 31 3.20 14.09 0.46
CA GLY A 31 2.34 13.32 1.34
C GLY A 31 3.07 12.37 2.27
N PHE A 32 2.26 11.61 2.98
CA PHE A 32 2.72 10.59 3.90
C PHE A 32 2.04 9.24 3.65
N LYS A 33 2.82 8.18 3.84
CA LYS A 33 2.33 6.83 4.11
C LYS A 33 2.48 6.61 5.61
N VAL A 34 1.36 6.62 6.33
CA VAL A 34 1.34 6.43 7.79
C VAL A 34 0.95 5.01 8.12
N ASP A 35 1.72 4.34 8.96
CA ASP A 35 1.71 2.90 9.12
C ASP A 35 1.76 2.45 10.59
N PHE A 36 1.48 1.15 10.82
CA PHE A 36 1.55 0.46 12.11
C PHE A 36 0.47 0.87 13.13
N MET A 37 -0.72 1.22 12.67
CA MET A 37 -1.85 1.45 13.56
C MET A 37 -2.33 0.16 14.22
N ASP A 38 -2.50 -0.90 13.43
CA ASP A 38 -2.87 -2.28 13.85
C ASP A 38 -4.10 -2.35 14.78
N ARG A 39 -5.00 -1.37 14.67
CA ARG A 39 -6.21 -1.19 15.47
C ARG A 39 -7.34 -0.64 14.59
N ASP A 40 -8.57 -0.92 14.98
CA ASP A 40 -9.80 -0.41 14.35
C ASP A 40 -10.82 0.15 15.37
N ASP A 41 -10.35 0.44 16.59
CA ASP A 41 -11.17 1.04 17.64
C ASP A 41 -11.46 2.54 17.39
N GLN A 42 -12.30 3.10 18.24
CA GLN A 42 -12.74 4.49 18.13
C GLN A 42 -11.58 5.48 18.17
N GLU A 43 -10.58 5.23 19.01
CA GLU A 43 -9.41 6.11 19.15
C GLU A 43 -8.59 6.14 17.86
N MET A 44 -8.31 4.99 17.27
CA MET A 44 -7.57 4.90 16.01
C MET A 44 -8.37 5.42 14.82
N THR A 45 -9.68 5.19 14.81
CA THR A 45 -10.55 5.80 13.80
C THR A 45 -10.50 7.33 13.91
N ALA A 46 -10.57 7.88 15.11
CA ALA A 46 -10.44 9.33 15.32
C ALA A 46 -9.05 9.86 14.90
N PHE A 47 -7.97 9.10 15.14
CA PHE A 47 -6.64 9.43 14.63
C PHE A 47 -6.64 9.54 13.10
N ASN A 48 -7.22 8.57 12.39
CA ASN A 48 -7.27 8.60 10.93
C ASN A 48 -7.97 9.85 10.38
N TYR A 49 -9.04 10.31 11.04
CA TYR A 49 -9.71 11.56 10.70
C TYR A 49 -8.83 12.79 10.96
N ARG A 50 -8.16 12.87 12.11
CA ARG A 50 -7.25 13.97 12.43
C ARG A 50 -6.07 14.02 11.46
N ALA A 51 -5.50 12.87 11.10
CA ALA A 51 -4.41 12.78 10.15
C ALA A 51 -4.84 13.24 8.75
N ALA A 52 -6.02 12.82 8.29
CA ALA A 52 -6.59 13.23 7.01
C ALA A 52 -6.82 14.74 6.94
N GLU A 53 -7.43 15.32 7.97
CA GLU A 53 -7.67 16.74 8.09
C GLU A 53 -6.37 17.56 8.10
N MET A 54 -5.39 17.12 8.89
CA MET A 54 -4.11 17.81 9.00
C MET A 54 -3.33 17.75 7.68
N CYS A 55 -3.29 16.59 7.01
CA CYS A 55 -2.70 16.47 5.69
C CYS A 55 -3.41 17.36 4.68
N ALA A 56 -4.75 17.44 4.69
CA ALA A 56 -5.53 18.31 3.82
C ALA A 56 -5.18 19.78 4.02
N LYS A 57 -5.05 20.22 5.29
CA LYS A 57 -4.66 21.61 5.65
C LYS A 57 -3.36 22.03 4.97
N TYR A 58 -2.39 21.12 4.85
CA TYR A 58 -1.09 21.38 4.24
C TYR A 58 -0.97 20.89 2.79
N LYS A 59 -2.09 20.50 2.16
CA LYS A 59 -2.16 19.99 0.77
C LYS A 59 -1.28 18.77 0.54
N LEU A 60 -1.27 17.88 1.51
CA LEU A 60 -0.55 16.60 1.47
C LEU A 60 -1.54 15.46 1.20
N ILE A 61 -1.14 14.52 0.37
CA ILE A 61 -1.86 13.25 0.21
C ILE A 61 -1.51 12.31 1.37
N LEU A 62 -2.41 11.37 1.64
CA LEU A 62 -2.27 10.40 2.71
C LEU A 62 -2.59 8.99 2.20
N ASP A 63 -1.71 8.05 2.52
CA ASP A 63 -1.90 6.61 2.39
C ASP A 63 -1.84 6.00 3.79
N LEU A 64 -2.84 5.20 4.16
CA LEU A 64 -2.96 4.61 5.50
C LEU A 64 -2.65 3.12 5.45
N HIS A 65 -1.63 2.70 6.18
CA HIS A 65 -1.16 1.31 6.28
C HIS A 65 -1.29 0.77 7.70
N GLY A 66 -1.30 -0.57 7.86
CA GLY A 66 -1.60 -1.15 9.17
C GLY A 66 -2.95 -0.70 9.72
N THR A 67 -3.91 -0.43 8.85
CA THR A 67 -5.21 0.16 9.19
C THR A 67 -6.37 -0.73 8.73
N HIS A 68 -7.57 -0.40 9.19
CA HIS A 68 -8.79 -1.05 8.70
C HIS A 68 -9.13 -0.64 7.24
N LYS A 69 -9.99 -1.43 6.58
CA LYS A 69 -10.53 -1.09 5.26
C LYS A 69 -11.26 0.27 5.28
N PRO A 70 -11.40 0.96 4.14
CA PRO A 70 -12.11 2.23 4.07
C PRO A 70 -13.54 2.14 4.62
N ALA A 71 -13.92 3.14 5.41
CA ALA A 71 -15.27 3.28 5.97
C ALA A 71 -15.90 4.65 5.60
N GLY A 72 -15.45 5.25 4.49
CA GLY A 72 -15.96 6.52 3.98
C GLY A 72 -15.07 7.74 4.24
N LEU A 73 -13.95 7.59 4.94
CA LEU A 73 -13.01 8.69 5.22
C LEU A 73 -12.58 9.43 3.94
N ASN A 74 -12.25 8.71 2.89
CA ASN A 74 -11.82 9.26 1.61
C ASN A 74 -12.92 10.03 0.85
N ARG A 75 -14.18 9.89 1.24
CA ARG A 75 -15.29 10.70 0.70
C ARG A 75 -15.34 12.07 1.35
N THR A 76 -14.98 12.16 2.63
CA THR A 76 -14.88 13.41 3.38
C THR A 76 -13.56 14.11 3.10
N TYR A 77 -12.48 13.34 3.06
CA TYR A 77 -11.11 13.81 2.84
C TYR A 77 -10.50 13.15 1.60
N PRO A 78 -10.72 13.72 0.40
CA PRO A 78 -10.26 13.12 -0.86
C PRO A 78 -8.72 13.10 -1.04
N ASN A 79 -7.98 13.75 -0.14
CA ASN A 79 -6.53 13.63 -0.05
C ASN A 79 -6.07 12.28 0.54
N VAL A 80 -6.97 11.50 1.14
CA VAL A 80 -6.70 10.11 1.52
C VAL A 80 -6.90 9.24 0.29
N LEU A 81 -5.80 8.85 -0.34
CA LEU A 81 -5.83 8.16 -1.62
C LEU A 81 -5.99 6.66 -1.47
N ASN A 82 -5.38 6.07 -0.45
CA ASN A 82 -5.33 4.63 -0.34
C ASN A 82 -5.33 4.13 1.11
N PHE A 83 -5.68 2.84 1.25
CA PHE A 83 -5.73 2.13 2.53
C PHE A 83 -5.21 0.71 2.33
N GLU A 84 -4.42 0.22 3.26
CA GLU A 84 -4.09 -1.20 3.25
C GLU A 84 -5.33 -2.05 3.60
N GLY A 85 -5.59 -2.30 4.86
CA GLY A 85 -6.72 -3.09 5.35
C GLY A 85 -6.93 -4.41 4.60
N VAL A 86 -5.84 -5.06 4.17
CA VAL A 86 -5.81 -6.27 3.35
C VAL A 86 -4.56 -7.08 3.67
N ASN A 87 -4.61 -8.39 3.45
CA ASN A 87 -3.42 -9.23 3.49
C ASN A 87 -2.62 -9.05 2.20
N GLY A 88 -1.80 -7.98 2.14
CA GLY A 88 -1.06 -7.56 0.95
C GLY A 88 0.03 -8.52 0.49
N LEU A 89 0.60 -8.25 -0.68
CA LEU A 89 1.64 -9.10 -1.28
C LEU A 89 2.87 -9.26 -0.40
N GLU A 90 3.18 -8.27 0.44
CA GLU A 90 4.34 -8.34 1.34
C GLU A 90 4.31 -9.55 2.26
N GLN A 91 3.12 -10.07 2.60
CA GLN A 91 2.95 -11.26 3.42
C GLN A 91 3.67 -12.49 2.84
N MET A 92 3.95 -12.49 1.53
CA MET A 92 4.71 -13.56 0.88
C MET A 92 6.17 -13.62 1.34
N LYS A 93 6.66 -12.62 2.04
CA LYS A 93 8.00 -12.65 2.66
C LYS A 93 8.13 -13.70 3.76
N TRP A 94 7.01 -14.06 4.40
CA TRP A 94 6.96 -14.95 5.58
C TRP A 94 5.79 -15.94 5.60
N SER A 95 4.93 -15.92 4.59
CA SER A 95 3.80 -16.85 4.53
C SER A 95 4.22 -18.30 4.34
N SER A 96 3.46 -19.22 4.95
CA SER A 96 3.68 -20.65 4.76
C SER A 96 3.64 -21.04 3.27
N PRO A 97 4.49 -21.99 2.82
CA PRO A 97 4.40 -22.55 1.46
C PRO A 97 3.04 -23.16 1.10
N SER A 98 2.21 -23.49 2.08
CA SER A 98 0.86 -24.02 1.86
C SER A 98 -0.16 -22.96 1.41
N VAL A 99 0.15 -21.66 1.54
CA VAL A 99 -0.75 -20.59 1.12
C VAL A 99 -1.04 -20.66 -0.39
N ASP A 100 -2.25 -20.30 -0.78
CA ASP A 100 -2.65 -20.19 -2.19
C ASP A 100 -2.90 -18.73 -2.53
N GLN A 101 -1.82 -18.01 -2.80
CA GLN A 101 -1.89 -16.60 -3.13
C GLN A 101 -2.62 -16.35 -4.44
N VAL A 102 -2.48 -17.23 -5.43
CA VAL A 102 -3.15 -17.07 -6.73
C VAL A 102 -4.66 -17.06 -6.56
N LYS A 103 -5.17 -18.01 -5.77
CA LYS A 103 -6.60 -18.06 -5.43
C LYS A 103 -7.01 -16.83 -4.61
N TYR A 104 -6.20 -16.44 -3.63
CA TYR A 104 -6.48 -15.27 -2.81
C TYR A 104 -6.59 -13.99 -3.66
N ASP A 105 -5.66 -13.74 -4.57
CA ASP A 105 -5.64 -12.54 -5.41
C ASP A 105 -6.86 -12.44 -6.35
N VAL A 106 -7.42 -13.57 -6.76
CA VAL A 106 -8.64 -13.59 -7.58
C VAL A 106 -9.89 -13.31 -6.74
N MET A 107 -9.87 -13.68 -5.47
CA MET A 107 -11.03 -13.55 -4.57
C MET A 107 -11.09 -12.21 -3.84
N ILE A 108 -9.93 -11.66 -3.46
CA ILE A 108 -9.89 -10.51 -2.55
C ILE A 108 -10.55 -9.24 -3.10
N PRO A 109 -10.56 -8.92 -4.40
CA PRO A 109 -11.29 -7.77 -4.92
C PRO A 109 -12.78 -7.81 -4.58
N PHE A 110 -13.40 -8.96 -4.69
CA PHE A 110 -14.83 -9.14 -4.41
C PHE A 110 -15.21 -9.00 -2.94
N ILE A 111 -14.23 -9.09 -2.05
CA ILE A 111 -14.43 -8.99 -0.60
C ILE A 111 -13.99 -7.60 -0.12
N ARG A 112 -12.77 -7.19 -0.47
CA ARG A 112 -12.12 -6.01 0.10
C ARG A 112 -12.45 -4.72 -0.66
N GLN A 113 -12.49 -4.74 -1.99
CA GLN A 113 -12.68 -3.53 -2.80
C GLN A 113 -14.13 -3.03 -2.82
N VAL A 114 -15.09 -3.82 -2.34
CA VAL A 114 -16.45 -3.33 -2.06
C VAL A 114 -16.45 -2.13 -1.12
N SER A 115 -15.44 -2.00 -0.26
CA SER A 115 -15.28 -0.87 0.67
C SER A 115 -14.53 0.32 0.07
N GLY A 116 -13.83 0.15 -1.04
CA GLY A 116 -13.01 1.20 -1.68
C GLY A 116 -11.59 0.76 -2.01
N PRO A 117 -10.69 1.69 -2.35
CA PRO A 117 -9.35 1.41 -2.86
C PRO A 117 -8.52 0.57 -1.89
N MET A 118 -7.53 -0.14 -2.45
CA MET A 118 -6.73 -1.11 -1.72
C MET A 118 -5.25 -0.97 -2.07
N ASP A 119 -4.41 -0.67 -1.08
CA ASP A 119 -2.95 -0.74 -1.23
C ASP A 119 -2.47 -2.17 -0.99
N TYR A 120 -2.47 -2.95 -2.07
CA TYR A 120 -2.05 -4.36 -2.05
C TYR A 120 -0.55 -4.56 -2.25
N THR A 121 0.13 -3.55 -2.82
CA THR A 121 1.56 -3.61 -3.17
C THR A 121 1.92 -4.73 -4.16
N GLN A 122 1.19 -4.79 -5.26
CA GLN A 122 1.41 -5.76 -6.36
C GLN A 122 2.64 -5.44 -7.21
N GLY A 123 2.94 -6.32 -8.18
CA GLY A 123 3.95 -6.08 -9.21
C GLY A 123 5.29 -6.75 -8.97
N ALA A 124 5.36 -7.84 -8.19
CA ALA A 124 6.60 -8.58 -8.00
C ALA A 124 7.13 -9.14 -9.32
N MET A 125 8.39 -8.82 -9.65
CA MET A 125 9.09 -9.32 -10.82
C MET A 125 9.68 -10.72 -10.59
N ARG A 126 9.84 -11.11 -9.33
CA ARG A 126 10.26 -12.42 -8.90
C ARG A 126 9.03 -13.31 -8.63
N ASN A 127 8.90 -14.40 -9.37
CA ASN A 127 7.70 -15.24 -9.33
C ASN A 127 8.08 -16.73 -9.30
N ALA A 128 7.32 -17.53 -8.59
CA ALA A 128 7.49 -18.97 -8.49
C ALA A 128 6.17 -19.71 -8.64
N SER A 129 6.20 -20.90 -9.23
CA SER A 129 5.05 -21.79 -9.13
C SER A 129 4.78 -22.13 -7.65
N LYS A 130 3.55 -22.55 -7.32
CA LYS A 130 3.18 -22.89 -5.95
C LYS A 130 4.13 -23.90 -5.30
N GLY A 131 4.60 -24.91 -6.06
CA GLY A 131 5.51 -25.93 -5.56
C GLY A 131 6.96 -25.48 -5.39
N ASN A 132 7.35 -24.35 -5.99
CA ASN A 132 8.70 -23.79 -5.90
C ASN A 132 8.76 -22.52 -5.04
N TYR A 133 7.61 -22.06 -4.55
CA TYR A 133 7.57 -20.93 -3.64
C TYR A 133 8.10 -21.31 -2.26
N TYR A 134 8.93 -20.45 -1.70
CA TYR A 134 9.31 -20.46 -0.30
C TYR A 134 9.41 -19.01 0.22
N PRO A 135 9.09 -18.78 1.51
CA PRO A 135 9.21 -17.45 2.08
C PRO A 135 10.67 -17.02 2.14
N CYS A 136 10.95 -15.80 1.67
CA CYS A 136 12.28 -15.21 1.73
C CYS A 136 12.15 -13.71 1.96
N TYR A 137 12.59 -13.23 3.11
CA TYR A 137 12.43 -11.83 3.49
C TYR A 137 13.26 -10.89 2.63
N SER A 138 14.53 -11.24 2.37
CA SER A 138 15.48 -10.38 1.64
C SER A 138 15.28 -10.40 0.13
N GLU A 139 14.71 -11.47 -0.40
CA GLU A 139 14.45 -11.65 -1.83
C GLU A 139 13.05 -12.22 -2.05
N PRO A 140 12.00 -11.47 -1.71
CA PRO A 140 10.64 -11.97 -1.75
C PRO A 140 10.20 -12.33 -3.17
N MET A 141 9.29 -13.29 -3.26
CA MET A 141 8.70 -13.75 -4.52
C MET A 141 7.19 -13.89 -4.38
N SER A 142 6.46 -13.69 -5.47
CA SER A 142 5.05 -14.04 -5.54
C SER A 142 4.85 -15.47 -6.05
N GLN A 143 3.70 -16.09 -5.75
CA GLN A 143 3.28 -17.30 -6.44
C GLN A 143 2.66 -16.96 -7.79
N GLY A 144 2.78 -17.87 -8.76
CA GLY A 144 2.18 -17.74 -10.09
C GLY A 144 3.10 -17.07 -11.11
N THR A 145 2.56 -16.19 -11.94
CA THR A 145 3.26 -15.59 -13.06
C THR A 145 3.44 -14.08 -12.91
N ARG A 146 4.44 -13.54 -13.58
CA ARG A 146 4.64 -12.08 -13.70
C ARG A 146 3.46 -11.42 -14.42
N CYS A 147 2.93 -12.03 -15.46
CA CYS A 147 1.75 -11.52 -16.16
C CYS A 147 0.57 -11.31 -15.21
N ARG A 148 0.37 -12.23 -14.25
CA ARG A 148 -0.66 -12.04 -13.21
C ARG A 148 -0.35 -10.80 -12.36
N GLN A 149 0.88 -10.62 -11.93
CA GLN A 149 1.27 -9.44 -11.14
C GLN A 149 1.02 -8.13 -11.91
N LEU A 150 1.30 -8.09 -13.20
CA LEU A 150 1.01 -6.95 -14.06
C LEU A 150 -0.50 -6.72 -14.21
N ALA A 151 -1.28 -7.80 -14.37
CA ALA A 151 -2.74 -7.70 -14.45
C ALA A 151 -3.38 -7.10 -13.19
N LEU A 152 -2.77 -7.27 -12.01
CA LEU A 152 -3.29 -6.71 -10.77
C LEU A 152 -3.29 -5.18 -10.75
N TYR A 153 -2.44 -4.50 -11.53
CA TYR A 153 -2.50 -3.05 -11.70
C TYR A 153 -3.78 -2.57 -12.42
N VAL A 154 -4.41 -3.46 -13.16
CA VAL A 154 -5.69 -3.18 -13.84
C VAL A 154 -6.88 -3.66 -13.01
N VAL A 155 -6.73 -4.81 -12.35
CA VAL A 155 -7.83 -5.47 -11.61
C VAL A 155 -8.07 -4.85 -10.25
N PHE A 156 -7.00 -4.41 -9.56
CA PHE A 156 -7.11 -3.82 -8.24
C PHE A 156 -7.33 -2.31 -8.36
N GLU A 157 -8.48 -1.84 -7.88
CA GLU A 157 -8.75 -0.41 -7.79
C GLU A 157 -7.82 0.23 -6.77
N SER A 158 -6.99 1.13 -7.25
CA SER A 158 -6.12 1.95 -6.40
C SER A 158 -5.74 3.23 -7.16
N PRO A 159 -6.09 4.41 -6.66
CA PRO A 159 -5.67 5.69 -7.26
C PRO A 159 -4.18 5.98 -7.02
N PHE A 160 -3.53 5.19 -6.18
CA PHE A 160 -2.12 5.32 -5.84
C PHE A 160 -1.50 3.93 -5.69
N ASN A 161 -0.98 3.40 -6.79
CA ASN A 161 -0.35 2.08 -6.82
C ASN A 161 1.12 2.14 -6.39
N MET A 162 1.53 1.16 -5.60
CA MET A 162 2.92 0.95 -5.22
C MET A 162 3.61 -0.04 -6.17
N LEU A 163 4.87 0.21 -6.50
CA LEU A 163 5.76 -0.78 -7.08
C LEU A 163 6.45 -1.53 -5.95
N CYS A 164 6.12 -2.80 -5.76
CA CYS A 164 6.57 -3.56 -4.57
C CYS A 164 8.00 -4.07 -4.65
N ASP A 165 8.58 -4.12 -5.84
CA ASP A 165 9.90 -4.71 -6.06
C ASP A 165 11.02 -3.65 -6.12
N THR A 166 12.27 -4.09 -6.14
CA THR A 166 13.40 -3.18 -6.22
C THR A 166 13.54 -2.58 -7.62
N PRO A 167 14.04 -1.34 -7.76
CA PRO A 167 14.30 -0.75 -9.07
C PRO A 167 15.16 -1.63 -9.97
N SER A 168 16.16 -2.32 -9.40
CA SER A 168 17.03 -3.22 -10.17
C SER A 168 16.29 -4.43 -10.74
N ASN A 169 15.27 -4.95 -10.05
CA ASN A 169 14.45 -6.04 -10.59
C ASN A 169 13.57 -5.55 -11.74
N TYR A 170 12.98 -4.37 -11.62
CA TYR A 170 12.25 -3.74 -12.74
C TYR A 170 13.14 -3.48 -13.94
N MET A 171 14.37 -2.98 -13.73
CA MET A 171 15.31 -2.72 -14.82
C MET A 171 15.78 -3.98 -15.55
N ARG A 172 15.79 -5.14 -14.89
CA ARG A 172 16.10 -6.43 -15.53
C ARG A 172 15.00 -6.95 -16.43
N GLU A 173 13.80 -6.43 -16.27
CA GLU A 173 12.57 -6.87 -16.94
C GLU A 173 11.93 -5.72 -17.73
N PRO A 174 12.65 -5.14 -18.71
CA PRO A 174 12.23 -3.90 -19.36
C PRO A 174 10.91 -4.01 -20.11
N GLU A 175 10.62 -5.18 -20.70
CA GLU A 175 9.35 -5.43 -21.38
C GLU A 175 8.15 -5.38 -20.42
N SER A 176 8.29 -6.02 -19.25
CA SER A 176 7.26 -5.98 -18.21
C SER A 176 7.12 -4.60 -17.58
N THR A 177 8.24 -3.93 -17.37
CA THR A 177 8.28 -2.59 -16.76
C THR A 177 7.69 -1.52 -17.68
N ALA A 178 7.81 -1.69 -18.99
CA ALA A 178 7.21 -0.77 -19.97
C ALA A 178 5.68 -0.81 -19.97
N LEU A 179 5.06 -1.83 -19.39
CA LEU A 179 3.61 -1.94 -19.26
C LEU A 179 3.07 -1.16 -18.04
N ILE A 180 3.90 -0.95 -17.02
CA ILE A 180 3.57 -0.21 -15.79
C ILE A 180 3.75 1.29 -16.02
#